data_d4602805bea3abe10182880bdab6edcb
#
_entry.id   d4602805bea3abe10182880bdab6edcb
#
_cell.length_a   1.000
_cell.length_b   1.000
_cell.length_c   1.000
_cell.angle_alpha   90.00
_cell.angle_beta   90.00
_cell.angle_gamma   90.00
#
_symmetry.space_group_name_H-M   'P 1'
#
loop_
_entity.id
_entity.type
_entity.pdbx_description
1 polymer ?
#
loop_
_entity_poly.entity_id
_entity_poly.type
_entity_poly.pdbx_seq_one_letter_code
_entity_poly.pdbx_strand_id
1 'polypeptide(L)' 'MNQLTERESEVAALVADGLQDKQIARRLGIALGTAKVHLHNIYQKLGICSRVQLALAWMKHGERT' A
#
# COMPACT_ATOMS: atom_id res chain seq x y z
N MET A 1 4.17 8.72 6.33
CA MET A 1 2.76 8.82 5.99
C MET A 1 1.89 8.58 7.22
N ASN A 2 1.60 9.68 7.91
CA ASN A 2 0.92 9.60 9.22
C ASN A 2 -0.53 9.14 9.15
N GLN A 3 -1.12 9.21 7.97
CA GLN A 3 -2.53 8.87 7.80
C GLN A 3 -2.79 7.38 7.71
N LEU A 4 -1.76 6.60 7.41
CA LEU A 4 -1.93 5.17 7.19
C LEU A 4 -1.82 4.41 8.50
N THR A 5 -2.68 3.39 8.63
CA THR A 5 -2.55 2.44 9.73
C THR A 5 -1.31 1.59 9.50
N GLU A 6 -0.90 0.83 10.53
CA GLU A 6 0.25 -0.05 10.42
C GLU A 6 0.06 -1.05 9.28
N ARG A 7 -1.12 -1.67 9.19
CA ARG A 7 -1.40 -2.63 8.11
C ARG A 7 -1.39 -1.96 6.74
N GLU A 8 -1.92 -0.76 6.64
CA GLU A 8 -1.90 -0.02 5.39
C GLU A 8 -0.48 0.33 4.98
N SER A 9 0.36 0.69 5.93
CA SER A 9 1.77 0.95 5.65
C SER A 9 2.47 -0.29 5.14
N GLU A 10 2.17 -1.46 5.71
CA GLU A 10 2.72 -2.72 5.23
C GLU A 10 2.31 -2.99 3.79
N VAL A 11 1.03 -2.77 3.48
CA VAL A 11 0.52 -2.95 2.12
C VAL A 11 1.21 -1.99 1.15
N ALA A 12 1.34 -0.73 1.53
CA ALA A 12 1.97 0.27 0.69
C ALA A 12 3.44 -0.09 0.39
N ALA A 13 4.15 -0.57 1.40
CA ALA A 13 5.54 -0.98 1.22
C ALA A 13 5.66 -2.13 0.21
N LEU A 14 4.73 -3.09 0.27
CA LEU A 14 4.75 -4.23 -0.65
C LEU A 14 4.39 -3.82 -2.08
N VAL A 15 3.49 -2.84 -2.21
CA VAL A 15 3.19 -2.27 -3.54
C VAL A 15 4.44 -1.62 -4.12
N ALA A 16 5.16 -0.88 -3.30
CA ALA A 16 6.40 -0.23 -3.75
C ALA A 16 7.47 -1.25 -4.14
N ASP A 17 7.43 -2.43 -3.53
CA ASP A 17 8.33 -3.52 -3.87
C ASP A 17 7.91 -4.27 -5.14
N GLY A 18 6.79 -3.89 -5.74
CA GLY A 18 6.34 -4.47 -7.00
C GLY A 18 5.43 -5.68 -6.86
N LEU A 19 4.95 -5.99 -5.66
CA LEU A 19 4.06 -7.14 -5.47
C LEU A 19 2.67 -6.84 -6.02
N GLN A 20 2.03 -7.87 -6.55
CA GLN A 20 0.63 -7.82 -6.96
C GLN A 20 -0.28 -8.11 -5.76
N ASP A 21 -1.57 -7.82 -5.92
CA ASP A 21 -2.54 -7.97 -4.82
C ASP A 21 -2.53 -9.36 -4.22
N LYS A 22 -2.47 -10.39 -5.06
CA LYS A 22 -2.42 -11.78 -4.58
C LYS A 22 -1.18 -12.05 -3.74
N GLN A 23 -0.06 -11.50 -4.17
CA GLN A 23 1.20 -11.67 -3.45
C GLN A 23 1.17 -10.94 -2.12
N ILE A 24 0.59 -9.76 -2.11
CA ILE A 24 0.44 -8.97 -0.88
C ILE A 24 -0.43 -9.74 0.12
N ALA A 25 -1.58 -10.23 -0.35
CA ALA A 25 -2.50 -10.99 0.50
C ALA A 25 -1.80 -12.22 1.08
N ARG A 26 -1.06 -12.93 0.25
CA ARG A 26 -0.33 -14.13 0.69
C ARG A 26 0.74 -13.77 1.71
N ARG A 27 1.49 -12.71 1.43
CA ARG A 27 2.59 -12.28 2.31
C ARG A 27 2.06 -11.89 3.69
N LEU A 28 0.91 -11.25 3.76
CA LEU A 28 0.34 -10.76 5.00
C LEU A 28 -0.62 -11.76 5.65
N GLY A 29 -0.91 -12.88 4.98
CA GLY A 29 -1.82 -13.88 5.51
C GLY A 29 -3.25 -13.40 5.60
N ILE A 30 -3.69 -12.61 4.63
CA ILE A 30 -5.05 -12.05 4.57
C ILE A 30 -5.71 -12.45 3.25
N ALA A 31 -7.03 -12.32 3.19
CA ALA A 31 -7.78 -12.60 1.98
C ALA A 31 -7.48 -11.54 0.91
N LEU A 32 -7.58 -11.94 -0.35
CA LEU A 32 -7.37 -11.01 -1.46
C LEU A 32 -8.31 -9.81 -1.38
N GLY A 33 -9.58 -10.04 -1.05
CA GLY A 33 -10.54 -8.95 -0.91
C GLY A 33 -10.14 -7.96 0.18
N THR A 34 -9.59 -8.47 1.27
CA THR A 34 -9.11 -7.62 2.36
C THR A 34 -7.93 -6.76 1.90
N ALA A 35 -7.01 -7.34 1.13
CA ALA A 35 -5.89 -6.59 0.59
C ALA A 35 -6.38 -5.44 -0.30
N LYS A 36 -7.40 -5.71 -1.13
CA LYS A 36 -7.97 -4.71 -2.01
C LYS A 36 -8.65 -3.58 -1.22
N VAL A 37 -9.31 -3.91 -0.12
CA VAL A 37 -9.92 -2.91 0.75
C VAL A 37 -8.84 -2.00 1.34
N HIS A 38 -7.76 -2.57 1.81
CA HIS A 38 -6.64 -1.78 2.32
C HIS A 38 -6.10 -0.83 1.24
N LEU A 39 -5.94 -1.32 0.02
CA LEU A 39 -5.47 -0.48 -1.08
C LEU A 39 -6.43 0.66 -1.38
N HIS A 40 -7.73 0.36 -1.42
CA HIS A 40 -8.74 1.38 -1.65
C HIS A 40 -8.65 2.49 -0.59
N ASN A 41 -8.54 2.09 0.67
CA ASN A 41 -8.45 3.05 1.76
C ASN A 41 -7.18 3.89 1.67
N ILE A 42 -6.07 3.29 1.28
CA ILE A 42 -4.81 4.01 1.08
C ILE A 42 -4.98 5.07 -0.01
N TYR A 43 -5.56 4.68 -1.14
CA TYR A 43 -5.76 5.62 -2.24
C TYR A 43 -6.61 6.81 -1.81
N GLN A 44 -7.66 6.55 -1.06
CA GLN A 44 -8.54 7.59 -0.55
C GLN A 44 -7.80 8.52 0.41
N LYS A 45 -7.04 7.95 1.32
CA LYS A 45 -6.32 8.74 2.34
C LYS A 45 -5.24 9.61 1.74
N LEU A 46 -4.58 9.13 0.69
CA LEU A 46 -3.48 9.86 0.07
C LEU A 46 -3.93 10.72 -1.13
N GLY A 47 -5.20 10.60 -1.52
CA GLY A 47 -5.72 11.37 -2.65
C GLY A 47 -5.10 10.97 -3.98
N ILE A 48 -4.81 9.68 -4.16
CA ILE A 48 -4.19 9.16 -5.39
C ILE A 48 -5.10 8.14 -6.02
N CYS A 49 -4.85 7.80 -7.29
CA CYS A 49 -5.72 6.89 -8.03
C CYS A 49 -5.00 5.73 -8.71
N SER A 50 -3.71 5.59 -8.53
CA SER A 50 -3.00 4.50 -9.20
C SER A 50 -1.90 3.90 -8.32
N ARG A 51 -1.53 2.66 -8.66
CA ARG A 51 -0.46 1.96 -7.96
C ARG A 51 0.87 2.67 -8.15
N VAL A 52 1.10 3.22 -9.33
CA VAL A 52 2.35 3.93 -9.62
C VAL A 52 2.49 5.13 -8.69
N GLN A 53 1.38 5.88 -8.54
CA GLN A 53 1.39 7.02 -7.63
C GLN A 53 1.66 6.59 -6.19
N LEU A 54 1.08 5.47 -5.77
CA LEU A 54 1.31 4.95 -4.43
C LEU A 54 2.77 4.57 -4.24
N ALA A 55 3.34 3.84 -5.19
CA ALA A 55 4.73 3.41 -5.10
C ALA A 55 5.67 4.62 -5.01
N LEU A 56 5.43 5.62 -5.86
CA LEU A 56 6.25 6.83 -5.84
C LEU A 56 6.12 7.59 -4.53
N ALA A 57 4.90 7.72 -4.01
CA ALA A 57 4.67 8.40 -2.75
C ALA A 57 5.38 7.69 -1.60
N TRP A 58 5.31 6.36 -1.58
CA TRP A 58 5.97 5.56 -0.55
C TRP A 58 7.49 5.70 -0.62
N MET A 59 8.04 5.64 -1.82
CA MET A 59 9.48 5.77 -2.02
C MET A 59 9.98 7.15 -1.58
N LYS A 60 9.24 8.19 -1.92
CA LYS A 60 9.58 9.54 -1.49
C LYS A 60 9.58 9.66 0.03
N HIS A 61 8.57 9.09 0.66
CA HIS A 61 8.47 9.10 2.12
C HIS A 61 9.65 8.36 2.74
N GLY A 62 10.01 7.21 2.18
CA GLY A 62 11.13 6.42 2.68
C GLY A 62 12.46 7.14 2.57
N GLU A 63 12.66 7.92 1.52
CA GLU A 63 13.89 8.67 1.32
C GLU A 63 14.09 9.75 2.37
N ARG A 64 13.02 10.21 2.98
CA ARG A 64 13.09 11.30 3.95
C ARG A 64 13.44 10.85 5.35
N THR A 65 13.44 9.57 5.57
CA THR A 65 13.82 9.01 6.86
C THR A 65 15.26 8.56 6.84
#